data_791c5f5cebd60191be295f787831e317
#
_entry.id   791c5f5cebd60191be295f787831e317
#
_cell.length_a   1.000
_cell.length_b   1.000
_cell.length_c   1.000
_cell.angle_alpha   90.00
_cell.angle_beta   90.00
_cell.angle_gamma   90.00
#
_symmetry.space_group_name_H-M   'P 1'
#
loop_
_entity.id
_entity.type
_entity.pdbx_description
1 polymer ?
#
loop_
_entity_poly.entity_id
_entity_poly.type
_entity_poly.pdbx_seq_one_letter_code
_entity_poly.pdbx_strand_id
1 'polypeptide(L)'
;VATSINLSPETTKKITVPVSIDFSGTLAEQLGIEYFGSRDISVEVTVSCKKYIAKDIKADDITASLQTSTVTSAGYHSVPILVSAADGAEFTIDKFYPTSAQGYYDVVQEASFPLELNFTNTDFAASGYVAARMMRLLKAQRPMLLKYQKLLPISDLTVI
;
A
#
# COMPACT_ATOMS: atom_id res chain seq x y z
N VAL A 1 16.13 -56.67 -4.53
CA VAL A 1 15.25 -55.70 -3.85
C VAL A 1 15.14 -54.48 -4.77
N ALA A 2 14.03 -54.37 -5.49
CA ALA A 2 13.78 -53.23 -6.31
C ALA A 2 13.35 -52.03 -5.39
N THR A 3 14.25 -51.10 -5.18
CA THR A 3 13.93 -49.86 -4.53
C THR A 3 13.14 -49.04 -5.59
N SER A 4 11.81 -49.04 -5.48
CA SER A 4 11.00 -48.13 -6.28
C SER A 4 11.23 -46.73 -5.74
N ILE A 5 12.10 -46.00 -6.43
CA ILE A 5 12.18 -44.54 -6.23
C ILE A 5 10.86 -43.98 -6.76
N ASN A 6 10.00 -43.58 -5.86
CA ASN A 6 8.72 -42.96 -6.21
C ASN A 6 9.02 -41.51 -6.66
N LEU A 7 9.50 -41.36 -7.86
CA LEU A 7 9.70 -40.09 -8.53
C LEU A 7 8.34 -39.56 -8.94
N SER A 8 7.63 -38.99 -7.98
CA SER A 8 6.47 -38.16 -8.32
C SER A 8 6.97 -37.01 -9.21
N PRO A 9 6.40 -36.85 -10.42
CA PRO A 9 6.87 -35.82 -11.35
C PRO A 9 6.72 -34.45 -10.68
N GLU A 10 7.79 -33.67 -10.70
CA GLU A 10 7.79 -32.28 -10.29
C GLU A 10 7.15 -31.41 -11.37
N THR A 11 6.48 -30.38 -10.96
CA THR A 11 5.88 -29.39 -11.82
C THR A 11 6.08 -28.00 -11.25
N THR A 12 6.00 -27.01 -12.12
CA THR A 12 6.04 -25.61 -11.70
C THR A 12 4.65 -24.99 -11.79
N LYS A 13 4.32 -24.13 -10.83
CA LYS A 13 3.08 -23.37 -10.82
C LYS A 13 3.40 -21.90 -10.61
N LYS A 14 2.67 -21.04 -11.32
CA LYS A 14 2.72 -19.58 -11.13
C LYS A 14 1.53 -19.13 -10.32
N ILE A 15 1.77 -18.32 -9.30
CA ILE A 15 0.76 -17.82 -8.39
C ILE A 15 0.96 -16.32 -8.21
N THR A 16 -0.11 -15.56 -8.37
CA THR A 16 -0.09 -14.12 -8.08
C THR A 16 -0.42 -13.89 -6.61
N VAL A 17 0.49 -13.24 -5.91
CA VAL A 17 0.38 -12.98 -4.46
C VAL A 17 0.36 -11.47 -4.23
N PRO A 18 -0.61 -10.94 -3.49
CA PRO A 18 -0.62 -9.53 -3.11
C PRO A 18 0.52 -9.22 -2.15
N VAL A 19 1.14 -8.06 -2.31
CA VAL A 19 2.23 -7.60 -1.47
C VAL A 19 1.68 -6.75 -0.34
N SER A 20 1.96 -7.12 0.89
CA SER A 20 1.61 -6.34 2.07
C SER A 20 2.63 -5.22 2.32
N ILE A 21 2.14 -4.07 2.78
CA ILE A 21 2.95 -2.92 3.15
C ILE A 21 2.71 -2.67 4.64
N ASP A 22 3.72 -2.95 5.45
CA ASP A 22 3.68 -2.76 6.90
C ASP A 22 4.93 -2.03 7.36
N PHE A 23 4.75 -0.99 8.14
CA PHE A 23 5.83 -0.17 8.71
C PHE A 23 6.05 -0.46 10.20
N SER A 24 5.27 -1.37 10.78
CA SER A 24 5.32 -1.67 12.22
C SER A 24 6.73 -2.05 12.69
N GLY A 25 7.20 -1.38 13.74
CA GLY A 25 8.51 -1.62 14.32
C GLY A 25 9.70 -1.09 13.51
N THR A 26 9.45 -0.32 12.45
CA THR A 26 10.51 0.26 11.60
C THR A 26 10.83 1.71 11.98
N LEU A 27 11.98 2.20 11.50
CA LEU A 27 12.33 3.62 11.61
C LEU A 27 11.34 4.52 10.85
N ALA A 28 10.81 4.03 9.74
CA ALA A 28 9.79 4.73 8.95
C ALA A 28 8.53 5.00 9.77
N GLU A 29 8.08 4.05 10.58
CA GLU A 29 6.96 4.25 11.51
C GLU A 29 7.27 5.35 12.53
N GLN A 30 8.45 5.33 13.14
CA GLN A 30 8.87 6.34 14.12
C GLN A 30 8.94 7.75 13.53
N LEU A 31 9.29 7.85 12.26
CA LEU A 31 9.34 9.12 11.51
C LEU A 31 7.99 9.54 10.92
N GLY A 32 6.95 8.70 11.05
CA GLY A 32 5.64 8.94 10.47
C GLY A 32 5.63 8.87 8.94
N ILE A 33 6.54 8.09 8.36
CA ILE A 33 6.65 7.90 6.92
C ILE A 33 5.60 6.87 6.47
N GLU A 34 4.83 7.21 5.46
CA GLU A 34 3.89 6.31 4.79
C GLU A 34 4.21 6.20 3.29
N TYR A 35 3.68 5.17 2.68
CA TYR A 35 3.78 4.93 1.25
C TYR A 35 2.67 5.69 0.50
N PHE A 36 3.06 6.47 -0.49
CA PHE A 36 2.18 7.20 -1.38
C PHE A 36 2.30 6.64 -2.80
N GLY A 37 1.52 5.64 -3.09
CA GLY A 37 1.47 4.98 -4.39
C GLY A 37 0.29 4.05 -4.47
N SER A 38 0.23 3.26 -5.56
CA SER A 38 -0.77 2.22 -5.67
C SER A 38 -0.50 1.13 -4.62
N ARG A 39 -1.50 0.82 -3.82
CA ARG A 39 -1.42 -0.28 -2.84
C ARG A 39 -1.70 -1.64 -3.46
N ASP A 40 -2.13 -1.67 -4.72
CA ASP A 40 -2.40 -2.89 -5.48
C ASP A 40 -1.11 -3.45 -6.08
N ILE A 41 -0.13 -3.72 -5.23
CA ILE A 41 1.12 -4.36 -5.64
C ILE A 41 0.96 -5.85 -5.51
N SER A 42 1.31 -6.58 -6.56
CA SER A 42 1.32 -8.03 -6.57
C SER A 42 2.60 -8.57 -7.19
N VAL A 43 2.98 -9.76 -6.80
CA VAL A 43 4.11 -10.50 -7.37
C VAL A 43 3.65 -11.81 -7.99
N GLU A 44 4.20 -12.17 -9.14
CA GLU A 44 4.07 -13.50 -9.70
C GLU A 44 5.17 -14.38 -9.13
N VAL A 45 4.77 -15.37 -8.34
CA VAL A 45 5.68 -16.32 -7.70
C VAL A 45 5.64 -17.62 -8.48
N THR A 46 6.79 -18.14 -8.87
CA THR A 46 6.93 -19.45 -9.48
C THR A 46 7.41 -20.42 -8.42
N VAL A 47 6.62 -21.47 -8.18
CA VAL A 47 6.90 -22.51 -7.20
C VAL A 47 7.11 -23.85 -7.89
N SER A 48 8.04 -24.65 -7.38
CA SER A 48 8.24 -26.04 -7.73
C SER A 48 7.63 -26.94 -6.68
N CYS A 49 6.83 -27.87 -7.12
CA CYS A 49 6.14 -28.82 -6.23
C CYS A 49 5.86 -30.13 -6.94
N LYS A 50 5.47 -31.14 -6.17
CA LYS A 50 4.97 -32.40 -6.73
C LYS A 50 3.62 -32.18 -7.41
N LYS A 51 3.40 -32.83 -8.53
CA LYS A 51 2.21 -32.63 -9.40
C LYS A 51 0.89 -32.79 -8.66
N TYR A 52 0.80 -33.69 -7.68
CA TYR A 52 -0.42 -33.92 -6.93
C TYR A 52 -0.74 -32.78 -5.94
N ILE A 53 0.28 -32.04 -5.48
CA ILE A 53 0.16 -30.91 -4.55
C ILE A 53 -0.17 -29.61 -5.28
N ALA A 54 0.22 -29.50 -6.55
CA ALA A 54 0.10 -28.25 -7.31
C ALA A 54 -1.31 -27.66 -7.35
N LYS A 55 -2.34 -28.49 -7.22
CA LYS A 55 -3.75 -28.05 -7.19
C LYS A 55 -4.12 -27.33 -5.91
N ASP A 56 -3.52 -27.76 -4.80
CA ASP A 56 -3.90 -27.32 -3.47
C ASP A 56 -3.17 -26.06 -3.03
N ILE A 57 -2.03 -25.73 -3.68
CA ILE A 57 -1.26 -24.52 -3.37
C ILE A 57 -2.06 -23.27 -3.79
N LYS A 58 -2.28 -22.39 -2.83
CA LYS A 58 -3.01 -21.12 -3.00
C LYS A 58 -2.09 -19.92 -2.75
N ALA A 59 -2.59 -18.73 -3.07
CA ALA A 59 -1.88 -17.48 -2.77
C ALA A 59 -1.69 -17.28 -1.26
N ASP A 60 -2.61 -17.79 -0.43
CA ASP A 60 -2.56 -17.67 1.03
C ASP A 60 -1.43 -18.51 1.66
N ASP A 61 -0.88 -19.48 0.91
CA ASP A 61 0.27 -20.30 1.35
C ASP A 61 1.60 -19.57 1.15
N ILE A 62 1.57 -18.38 0.54
CA ILE A 62 2.75 -17.56 0.24
C ILE A 62 2.52 -16.17 0.82
N THR A 63 3.47 -15.69 1.57
CA THR A 63 3.46 -14.32 2.09
C THR A 63 4.43 -13.47 1.28
N ALA A 64 3.95 -12.34 0.78
CA ALA A 64 4.77 -11.32 0.13
C ALA A 64 4.63 -9.99 0.87
N SER A 65 5.75 -9.36 1.21
CA SER A 65 5.78 -8.09 1.94
C SER A 65 6.89 -7.18 1.44
N LEU A 66 6.70 -5.87 1.53
CA LEU A 66 7.76 -4.90 1.31
C LEU A 66 8.72 -4.87 2.51
N GLN A 67 10.02 -4.84 2.24
CA GLN A 67 11.04 -4.67 3.27
C GLN A 67 11.13 -3.19 3.68
N THR A 68 10.11 -2.70 4.36
CA THR A 68 9.95 -1.29 4.76
C THR A 68 11.03 -0.78 5.70
N SER A 69 11.77 -1.68 6.36
CA SER A 69 12.94 -1.35 7.18
C SER A 69 14.08 -0.67 6.40
N THR A 70 14.08 -0.79 5.07
CA THR A 70 15.06 -0.11 4.21
C THR A 70 14.71 1.36 3.94
N VAL A 71 13.48 1.77 4.27
CA VAL A 71 13.01 3.15 4.11
C VAL A 71 13.42 3.96 5.34
N THR A 72 14.43 4.80 5.20
CA THR A 72 14.98 5.61 6.30
C THR A 72 14.76 7.11 6.13
N SER A 73 14.21 7.53 5.00
CA SER A 73 13.96 8.94 4.68
C SER A 73 12.79 9.09 3.71
N ALA A 74 12.24 10.29 3.63
CA ALA A 74 11.27 10.64 2.60
C ALA A 74 11.90 10.68 1.21
N GLY A 75 11.12 10.40 0.18
CA GLY A 75 11.52 10.44 -1.23
C GLY A 75 11.12 9.21 -2.02
N TYR A 76 11.65 9.08 -3.22
CA TYR A 76 11.48 7.89 -4.05
C TYR A 76 12.46 6.80 -3.62
N HIS A 77 11.92 5.65 -3.30
CA HIS A 77 12.71 4.46 -2.95
C HIS A 77 12.28 3.25 -3.77
N SER A 78 13.25 2.42 -4.09
CA SER A 78 13.04 1.07 -4.60
C SER A 78 13.19 0.10 -3.43
N VAL A 79 12.08 -0.43 -2.96
CA VAL A 79 12.02 -1.28 -1.76
C VAL A 79 11.94 -2.74 -2.18
N PRO A 80 12.84 -3.61 -1.68
CA PRO A 80 12.80 -5.02 -1.98
C PRO A 80 11.50 -5.68 -1.50
N ILE A 81 11.05 -6.67 -2.26
CA ILE A 81 9.93 -7.51 -1.88
C ILE A 81 10.49 -8.79 -1.29
N LEU A 82 10.01 -9.15 -0.09
CA LEU A 82 10.31 -10.41 0.56
C LEU A 82 9.17 -11.37 0.29
N VAL A 83 9.50 -12.56 -0.18
CA VAL A 83 8.54 -13.63 -0.42
C VAL A 83 8.94 -14.85 0.39
N SER A 84 8.02 -15.41 1.15
CA SER A 84 8.22 -16.59 1.96
C SER A 84 7.03 -17.55 1.85
N ALA A 85 7.32 -18.83 1.92
CA ALA A 85 6.29 -19.86 2.02
C ALA A 85 5.80 -19.98 3.47
N ALA A 86 4.56 -20.40 3.65
CA ALA A 86 3.99 -20.72 4.95
C ALA A 86 4.76 -21.89 5.59
N ASP A 87 4.74 -21.94 6.92
CA ASP A 87 5.36 -23.03 7.67
C ASP A 87 4.74 -24.38 7.29
N GLY A 88 5.60 -25.34 6.97
CA GLY A 88 5.17 -26.68 6.56
C GLY A 88 4.77 -26.80 5.08
N ALA A 89 5.05 -25.78 4.26
CA ALA A 89 4.79 -25.83 2.83
C ALA A 89 5.59 -26.95 2.14
N GLU A 90 4.89 -27.76 1.35
CA GLU A 90 5.49 -28.87 0.58
C GLU A 90 5.91 -28.42 -0.83
N PHE A 91 6.31 -27.17 -1.01
CA PHE A 91 6.78 -26.59 -2.25
C PHE A 91 7.98 -25.68 -2.01
N THR A 92 8.72 -25.40 -3.08
CA THR A 92 9.85 -24.47 -3.05
C THR A 92 9.56 -23.28 -3.93
N ILE A 93 9.94 -22.09 -3.47
CA ILE A 93 9.87 -20.87 -4.27
C ILE A 93 11.12 -20.81 -5.14
N ASP A 94 10.96 -20.88 -6.46
CA ASP A 94 12.08 -20.83 -7.39
C ASP A 94 12.45 -19.39 -7.73
N LYS A 95 11.46 -18.58 -8.05
CA LYS A 95 11.63 -17.17 -8.43
C LYS A 95 10.33 -16.41 -8.26
N PHE A 96 10.47 -15.10 -8.17
CA PHE A 96 9.33 -14.19 -8.17
C PHE A 96 9.68 -12.90 -8.92
N TYR A 97 8.66 -12.23 -9.43
CA TYR A 97 8.78 -10.96 -10.13
C TYR A 97 7.54 -10.09 -9.89
N PRO A 98 7.69 -8.77 -9.68
CA PRO A 98 8.94 -8.00 -9.52
C PRO A 98 9.66 -8.31 -8.19
N THR A 99 10.96 -8.06 -8.14
CA THR A 99 11.78 -8.28 -6.92
C THR A 99 11.81 -7.06 -6.01
N SER A 100 11.40 -5.90 -6.51
CA SER A 100 11.29 -4.65 -5.76
C SER A 100 10.10 -3.84 -6.27
N ALA A 101 9.57 -3.02 -5.40
CA ALA A 101 8.55 -2.04 -5.74
C ALA A 101 9.12 -0.63 -5.59
N GLN A 102 8.90 0.18 -6.61
CA GLN A 102 9.24 1.61 -6.57
C GLN A 102 8.05 2.40 -6.08
N GLY A 103 8.31 3.35 -5.21
CA GLY A 103 7.25 4.21 -4.71
C GLY A 103 7.78 5.47 -4.04
N TYR A 104 6.89 6.40 -3.82
CA TYR A 104 7.16 7.61 -3.09
C TYR A 104 6.76 7.44 -1.63
N TYR A 105 7.66 7.81 -0.75
CA TYR A 105 7.49 7.72 0.71
C TYR A 105 7.65 9.10 1.30
N ASP A 106 6.75 9.50 2.18
CA ASP A 106 6.83 10.82 2.82
C ASP A 106 6.17 10.81 4.19
N VAL A 107 6.47 11.83 4.97
CA VAL A 107 5.85 12.03 6.28
C VAL A 107 4.40 12.46 6.09
N VAL A 108 3.50 11.75 6.74
CA VAL A 108 2.08 12.13 6.76
C VAL A 108 1.88 13.33 7.65
N GLN A 109 1.28 14.36 7.09
CA GLN A 109 0.88 15.54 7.84
C GLN A 109 -0.63 15.72 7.72
N GLU A 110 -1.30 15.81 8.85
CA GLU A 110 -2.72 16.12 8.90
C GLU A 110 -2.93 17.62 9.14
N ALA A 111 -3.74 18.22 8.30
CA ALA A 111 -4.10 19.62 8.43
C ALA A 111 -5.62 19.76 8.33
N SER A 112 -6.18 20.53 9.26
CA SER A 112 -7.59 20.89 9.23
C SER A 112 -7.75 22.25 8.57
N PHE A 113 -8.53 22.28 7.50
CA PHE A 113 -8.85 23.51 6.81
C PHE A 113 -10.32 23.86 7.09
N PRO A 114 -10.59 25.08 7.59
CA PRO A 114 -11.96 25.57 7.64
C PRO A 114 -12.46 25.72 6.20
N LEU A 115 -13.61 25.15 5.90
CA LEU A 115 -14.27 25.32 4.62
C LEU A 115 -15.33 26.39 4.73
N GLU A 116 -15.15 27.50 3.99
CA GLU A 116 -16.17 28.52 3.85
C GLU A 116 -17.09 28.17 2.69
N LEU A 117 -18.37 28.05 3.00
CA LEU A 117 -19.41 27.92 1.99
C LEU A 117 -19.99 29.30 1.71
N ASN A 118 -19.57 29.90 0.62
CA ASN A 118 -20.14 31.17 0.17
C ASN A 118 -21.30 30.89 -0.80
N PHE A 119 -22.53 31.13 -0.35
CA PHE A 119 -23.71 31.02 -1.20
C PHE A 119 -23.89 32.33 -1.95
N THR A 120 -23.54 32.35 -3.23
CA THR A 120 -23.77 33.50 -4.10
C THR A 120 -25.23 33.69 -4.48
N ASN A 121 -26.08 32.71 -4.22
CA ASN A 121 -27.52 32.75 -4.48
C ASN A 121 -28.31 32.64 -3.16
N THR A 122 -28.89 33.76 -2.76
CA THR A 122 -29.66 33.88 -1.51
C THR A 122 -31.00 33.11 -1.52
N ASP A 123 -31.43 32.60 -2.66
CA ASP A 123 -32.69 31.87 -2.79
C ASP A 123 -32.72 30.57 -1.97
N PHE A 124 -31.56 29.99 -1.66
CA PHE A 124 -31.45 28.83 -0.79
C PHE A 124 -31.78 29.14 0.67
N ALA A 125 -31.46 30.33 1.14
CA ALA A 125 -31.80 30.74 2.50
C ALA A 125 -33.30 30.94 2.68
N ALA A 126 -33.99 31.40 1.64
CA ALA A 126 -35.45 31.54 1.62
C ALA A 126 -36.19 30.20 1.63
N SER A 127 -35.54 29.11 1.19
CA SER A 127 -36.10 27.76 1.15
C SER A 127 -35.84 26.95 2.42
N GLY A 128 -35.28 27.54 3.48
CA GLY A 128 -35.07 26.89 4.77
C GLY A 128 -33.84 25.98 4.83
N TYR A 129 -32.91 26.10 3.89
CA TYR A 129 -31.64 25.39 3.94
C TYR A 129 -30.68 26.07 4.91
N VAL A 130 -30.11 25.30 5.83
CA VAL A 130 -29.10 25.77 6.78
C VAL A 130 -27.74 25.34 6.30
N ALA A 131 -26.80 26.29 6.14
CA ALA A 131 -25.40 25.99 5.87
C ALA A 131 -24.77 25.30 7.06
N ALA A 132 -24.43 24.02 6.92
CA ALA A 132 -23.71 23.29 7.94
C ALA A 132 -22.21 23.62 7.84
N ARG A 133 -21.58 23.89 8.99
CA ARG A 133 -20.13 24.07 9.08
C ARG A 133 -19.44 22.75 8.80
N MET A 134 -18.83 22.61 7.65
CA MET A 134 -18.03 21.42 7.32
C MET A 134 -16.56 21.70 7.51
N MET A 135 -15.91 20.91 8.34
CA MET A 135 -14.45 20.82 8.39
C MET A 135 -14.02 19.61 7.57
N ARG A 136 -13.13 19.80 6.61
CA ARG A 136 -12.54 18.71 5.85
C ARG A 136 -11.13 18.46 6.37
N LEU A 137 -10.90 17.25 6.86
CA LEU A 137 -9.57 16.76 7.17
C LEU A 137 -8.89 16.32 5.87
N LEU A 138 -7.76 16.94 5.54
CA LEU A 138 -6.96 16.58 4.38
C LEU A 138 -5.72 15.83 4.85
N LYS A 139 -5.65 14.54 4.51
CA LYS A 139 -4.46 13.73 4.71
C LYS A 139 -3.66 13.74 3.40
N ALA A 140 -2.48 14.37 3.38
CA ALA A 140 -1.69 14.54 2.18
C ALA A 140 -0.19 14.58 2.51
N GLN A 141 0.62 14.42 1.47
CA GLN A 141 2.07 14.62 1.54
C GLN A 141 2.42 16.06 1.92
N ARG A 142 3.47 16.20 2.71
CA ARG A 142 3.96 17.51 3.13
C ARG A 142 4.18 18.52 1.98
N PRO A 143 4.77 18.15 0.83
CA PRO A 143 4.89 19.06 -0.31
C PRO A 143 3.56 19.50 -0.89
N MET A 144 2.55 18.62 -0.91
CA MET A 144 1.20 18.97 -1.39
C MET A 144 0.50 19.94 -0.45
N LEU A 145 0.64 19.78 0.86
CA LEU A 145 0.08 20.71 1.85
C LEU A 145 0.68 22.09 1.70
N LEU A 146 2.00 22.21 1.49
CA LEU A 146 2.68 23.48 1.23
C LEU A 146 2.19 24.13 -0.07
N LYS A 147 1.91 23.35 -1.10
CA LYS A 147 1.35 23.84 -2.38
C LYS A 147 -0.06 24.39 -2.18
N TYR A 148 -0.91 23.73 -1.40
CA TYR A 148 -2.24 24.20 -1.07
C TYR A 148 -2.22 25.46 -0.23
N GLN A 149 -1.33 25.59 0.75
CA GLN A 149 -1.14 26.81 1.53
C GLN A 149 -0.72 28.00 0.67
N LYS A 150 0.03 27.76 -0.42
CA LYS A 150 0.47 28.80 -1.35
C LYS A 150 -0.61 29.21 -2.35
N LEU A 151 -1.52 28.29 -2.72
CA LEU A 151 -2.59 28.52 -3.68
C LEU A 151 -3.86 29.10 -3.05
N LEU A 152 -4.04 28.94 -1.74
CA LEU A 152 -5.19 29.42 -0.98
C LEU A 152 -4.68 30.29 0.16
N PRO A 153 -4.48 31.60 -0.10
CA PRO A 153 -4.17 32.52 0.98
C PRO A 153 -5.31 32.46 2.01
N ILE A 154 -4.93 32.42 3.29
CA ILE A 154 -5.84 32.25 4.44
C ILE A 154 -6.95 33.32 4.45
N SER A 155 -6.74 34.47 3.79
CA SER A 155 -7.71 35.52 3.61
C SER A 155 -8.91 35.14 2.74
N ASP A 156 -8.77 34.14 1.86
CA ASP A 156 -9.83 33.72 0.94
C ASP A 156 -10.60 32.48 1.41
N LEU A 157 -10.17 31.90 2.53
CA LEU A 157 -10.81 30.77 3.19
C LEU A 157 -11.43 31.19 4.51
N THR A 158 -12.30 32.17 4.49
CA THR A 158 -13.05 32.57 5.68
C THR A 158 -14.30 31.69 5.79
N VAL A 159 -14.38 30.91 6.84
CA VAL A 159 -15.59 30.18 7.20
C VAL A 159 -16.45 31.10 8.05
N ILE A 160 -17.63 31.35 7.60
CA ILE A 160 -18.68 31.97 8.40
C ILE A 160 -19.50 30.89 9.06
#